data_6d00831a4020f8a414bd1451eaf311d1
#
_entry.id   6d00831a4020f8a414bd1451eaf311d1
#
_cell.length_a   1.000
_cell.length_b   1.000
_cell.length_c   1.000
_cell.angle_alpha   90.00
_cell.angle_beta   90.00
_cell.angle_gamma   90.00
#
_symmetry.space_group_name_H-M   'P 1'
#
loop_
_entity.id
_entity.type
_entity.pdbx_description
1 polymer ?
#
loop_
_entity_poly.entity_id
_entity_poly.type
_entity_poly.pdbx_seq_one_letter_code
_entity_poly.pdbx_strand_id
1 'polypeptide(L)'
;MKTNNRRSIFRKMFAGLLGVTGTTIAANAASNNSDAAPQKEVFNVQYDQDVPLFSGSTKFGGMVFVAGKGAHFEGDIKAHTDHVLKELEKELIKAGSSMEKVLKVNVYL
;
A
#
# COMPACT_ATOMS: atom_id res chain seq x y z
N MET A 1 -3.92 -18.28 37.53
CA MET A 1 -3.23 -17.17 36.81
C MET A 1 -4.12 -16.65 35.70
N LYS A 2 -4.62 -15.43 35.87
CA LYS A 2 -5.40 -14.79 34.81
C LYS A 2 -4.43 -14.20 33.80
N THR A 3 -4.38 -14.77 32.61
CA THR A 3 -3.64 -14.19 31.48
C THR A 3 -4.32 -12.88 31.08
N ASN A 4 -3.72 -11.78 31.43
CA ASN A 4 -4.16 -10.47 30.99
C ASN A 4 -3.88 -10.33 29.49
N ASN A 5 -4.94 -10.50 28.71
CA ASN A 5 -4.88 -10.28 27.26
C ASN A 5 -4.56 -8.81 27.00
N ARG A 6 -3.41 -8.54 26.41
CA ARG A 6 -2.94 -7.17 26.07
C ARG A 6 -3.94 -6.38 25.23
N ARG A 7 -4.87 -7.06 24.55
CA ARG A 7 -5.96 -6.44 23.78
C ARG A 7 -7.07 -5.83 24.66
N SER A 8 -7.23 -6.28 25.90
CA SER A 8 -8.28 -5.76 26.78
C SER A 8 -7.86 -4.46 27.49
N ILE A 9 -6.56 -4.21 27.62
CA ILE A 9 -6.02 -3.01 28.26
C ILE A 9 -6.21 -1.78 27.37
N PHE A 10 -6.04 -1.93 26.04
CA PHE A 10 -6.29 -0.85 25.08
C PHE A 10 -7.76 -0.42 25.02
N ARG A 11 -8.70 -1.36 25.16
CA ARG A 11 -10.14 -1.02 25.20
C ARG A 11 -10.54 -0.23 26.45
N LYS A 12 -9.89 -0.46 27.59
CA LYS A 12 -10.20 0.24 28.84
C LYS A 12 -9.58 1.63 28.93
N MET A 13 -8.48 1.88 28.23
CA MET A 13 -7.89 3.23 28.15
C MET A 13 -8.70 4.19 27.27
N PHE A 14 -9.45 3.68 26.29
CA PHE A 14 -10.28 4.52 25.40
C PHE A 14 -11.64 4.89 26.00
N ALA A 15 -12.11 4.17 27.02
CA ALA A 15 -13.41 4.44 27.65
C ALA A 15 -13.40 5.57 28.69
N GLY A 16 -12.23 6.09 29.02
CA GLY A 16 -12.08 7.12 30.07
C GLY A 16 -12.05 8.57 29.55
N LEU A 17 -12.14 8.80 28.26
CA LEU A 17 -11.94 10.13 27.66
C LEU A 17 -13.24 10.79 27.14
N LEU A 18 -14.41 10.26 27.47
CA LEU A 18 -15.71 10.79 27.05
C LEU A 18 -16.40 11.61 28.15
N GLY A 19 -15.67 12.49 28.81
CA GLY A 19 -16.19 13.26 29.91
C GLY A 19 -15.73 14.72 29.96
N VAL A 20 -15.48 15.35 28.82
CA VAL A 20 -15.28 16.81 28.79
C VAL A 20 -16.27 17.45 27.85
N THR A 21 -17.40 17.84 28.40
CA THR A 21 -18.25 18.86 27.82
C THR A 21 -17.53 20.19 27.97
N GLY A 22 -16.97 20.71 26.92
CA GLY A 22 -16.27 21.98 26.94
C GLY A 22 -16.16 22.56 25.55
N THR A 23 -17.13 23.41 25.21
CA THR A 23 -17.07 24.51 24.24
C THR A 23 -16.22 24.28 22.99
N THR A 24 -16.91 24.08 21.91
CA THR A 24 -16.48 24.27 20.54
C THR A 24 -15.63 25.52 20.39
N ILE A 25 -14.34 25.35 20.31
CA ILE A 25 -13.51 26.24 19.55
C ILE A 25 -13.28 25.54 18.24
N ALA A 26 -14.01 25.96 17.25
CA ALA A 26 -13.67 25.67 15.86
C ALA A 26 -12.35 26.38 15.57
N ALA A 27 -11.26 25.84 16.05
CA ALA A 27 -9.96 26.13 15.51
C ALA A 27 -9.87 25.38 14.19
N ASN A 28 -10.18 26.08 13.15
CA ASN A 28 -9.92 25.66 11.79
C ASN A 28 -8.40 25.72 11.60
N ALA A 29 -7.71 24.85 12.30
CA ALA A 29 -6.34 24.51 11.99
C ALA A 29 -6.40 23.43 10.92
N ALA A 30 -6.57 23.84 9.69
CA ALA A 30 -6.09 23.07 8.56
C ALA A 30 -4.56 23.06 8.62
N SER A 31 -4.05 22.47 9.67
CA SER A 31 -2.68 22.05 9.76
C SER A 31 -2.60 20.74 8.96
N ASN A 32 -2.33 20.87 7.68
CA ASN A 32 -1.80 19.78 6.89
C ASN A 32 -0.40 19.42 7.39
N ASN A 33 -0.30 19.06 8.64
CA ASN A 33 0.89 18.42 9.14
C ASN A 33 0.82 16.96 8.75
N SER A 34 1.32 16.68 7.58
CA SER A 34 1.70 15.36 7.12
C SER A 34 2.95 14.84 7.88
N ASP A 35 2.98 15.05 9.17
CA ASP A 35 4.01 14.49 10.05
C ASP A 35 3.71 13.04 10.47
N ALA A 36 2.68 12.43 9.89
CA ALA A 36 2.48 11.00 10.03
C ALA A 36 3.63 10.27 9.32
N ALA A 37 4.32 9.41 10.06
CA ALA A 37 5.36 8.56 9.48
C ALA A 37 4.81 7.82 8.25
N PRO A 38 5.58 7.70 7.16
CA PRO A 38 5.13 7.03 5.97
C PRO A 38 4.75 5.58 6.28
N GLN A 39 3.59 5.16 5.81
CA GLN A 39 3.09 3.81 5.98
C GLN A 39 3.13 3.05 4.66
N LYS A 40 3.33 1.74 4.75
CA LYS A 40 3.30 0.88 3.57
C LYS A 40 1.88 0.66 3.11
N GLU A 41 1.62 0.97 1.85
CA GLU A 41 0.40 0.62 1.14
C GLU A 41 0.68 -0.55 0.18
N VAL A 42 -0.27 -1.45 0.02
CA VAL A 42 -0.17 -2.61 -0.86
C VAL A 42 -1.30 -2.62 -1.87
N PHE A 43 -1.00 -3.04 -3.08
CA PHE A 43 -1.96 -3.07 -4.18
C PHE A 43 -1.92 -4.44 -4.86
N ASN A 44 -3.06 -4.86 -5.39
CA ASN A 44 -3.21 -6.09 -6.15
C ASN A 44 -2.64 -7.32 -5.41
N VAL A 45 -3.13 -7.53 -4.19
CA VAL A 45 -2.72 -8.66 -3.35
C VAL A 45 -3.28 -9.96 -3.91
N GLN A 46 -2.41 -10.94 -4.10
CA GLN A 46 -2.79 -12.31 -4.47
C GLN A 46 -2.91 -13.15 -3.20
N TYR A 47 -3.97 -13.92 -3.13
CA TYR A 47 -4.25 -14.80 -1.99
C TYR A 47 -4.24 -16.26 -2.40
N ASP A 48 -3.77 -17.11 -1.52
CA ASP A 48 -4.02 -18.54 -1.55
C ASP A 48 -4.90 -18.87 -0.34
N GLN A 49 -6.16 -19.23 -0.61
CA GLN A 49 -7.20 -19.30 0.42
C GLN A 49 -7.29 -17.95 1.17
N ASP A 50 -7.08 -17.92 2.47
CA ASP A 50 -7.12 -16.72 3.29
C ASP A 50 -5.72 -16.11 3.56
N VAL A 51 -4.67 -16.65 2.93
CA VAL A 51 -3.30 -16.20 3.13
C VAL A 51 -2.83 -15.35 1.96
N PRO A 52 -2.38 -14.10 2.19
CA PRO A 52 -1.79 -13.29 1.13
C PRO A 52 -0.44 -13.87 0.70
N LEU A 53 -0.28 -14.19 -0.59
CA LEU A 53 0.96 -14.71 -1.17
C LEU A 53 1.94 -13.60 -1.53
N PHE A 54 1.47 -12.62 -2.31
CA PHE A 54 2.28 -11.47 -2.71
C PHE A 54 1.39 -10.30 -3.13
N SER A 55 1.99 -9.13 -3.24
CA SER A 55 1.34 -7.92 -3.74
C SER A 55 1.87 -7.57 -5.11
N GLY A 56 1.01 -7.14 -6.03
CA GLY A 56 1.40 -6.67 -7.37
C GLY A 56 2.28 -5.42 -7.29
N SER A 57 2.01 -4.55 -6.33
CA SER A 57 2.85 -3.40 -6.02
C SER A 57 2.70 -2.96 -4.57
N THR A 58 3.70 -2.25 -4.09
CA THR A 58 3.72 -1.63 -2.76
C THR A 58 4.15 -0.17 -2.88
N LYS A 59 3.66 0.65 -1.98
CA LYS A 59 3.99 2.07 -1.91
C LYS A 59 4.46 2.42 -0.51
N PHE A 60 5.53 3.18 -0.44
CA PHE A 60 6.07 3.68 0.81
C PHE A 60 6.85 4.98 0.58
N GLY A 61 6.58 5.99 1.38
CA GLY A 61 7.32 7.26 1.34
C GLY A 61 7.29 7.97 -0.02
N GLY A 62 6.20 7.84 -0.78
CA GLY A 62 6.08 8.42 -2.13
C GLY A 62 6.70 7.59 -3.25
N MET A 63 7.34 6.46 -2.93
CA MET A 63 7.89 5.51 -3.90
C MET A 63 6.96 4.32 -4.11
N VAL A 64 6.85 3.88 -5.35
CA VAL A 64 6.12 2.68 -5.74
C VAL A 64 7.11 1.60 -6.17
N PHE A 65 6.94 0.41 -5.63
CA PHE A 65 7.72 -0.78 -5.96
C PHE A 65 6.77 -1.79 -6.63
N VAL A 66 7.05 -2.13 -7.86
CA VAL A 66 6.23 -3.07 -8.64
C VAL A 66 6.88 -4.44 -8.65
N ALA A 67 6.07 -5.47 -8.40
CA ALA A 67 6.51 -6.85 -8.50
C ALA A 67 6.85 -7.23 -9.94
N GLY A 68 7.69 -8.22 -10.12
CA GLY A 68 8.10 -8.70 -11.44
C GLY A 68 6.90 -9.08 -12.31
N LYS A 69 6.99 -8.76 -13.57
CA LYS A 69 6.04 -9.15 -14.61
C LYS A 69 6.75 -10.01 -15.66
N GLY A 70 6.10 -11.06 -16.08
CA GLY A 70 6.59 -11.99 -17.10
C GLY A 70 5.56 -12.28 -18.16
N ALA A 71 6.01 -12.77 -19.30
CA ALA A 71 5.16 -13.31 -20.36
C ALA A 71 5.17 -14.83 -20.28
N HIS A 72 4.00 -15.45 -20.21
CA HIS A 72 3.81 -16.89 -20.05
C HIS A 72 2.98 -17.49 -21.20
N PHE A 73 3.25 -17.03 -22.42
CA PHE A 73 2.61 -17.51 -23.64
C PHE A 73 3.65 -17.68 -24.74
N GLU A 74 3.32 -18.45 -25.75
CA GLU A 74 4.17 -18.59 -26.94
C GLU A 74 4.18 -17.30 -27.77
N GLY A 75 5.38 -16.84 -28.11
CA GLY A 75 5.56 -15.62 -28.88
C GLY A 75 7.03 -15.27 -29.03
N ASP A 76 7.30 -14.27 -29.85
CA ASP A 76 8.63 -13.72 -30.00
C ASP A 76 8.96 -12.68 -28.90
N ILE A 77 10.19 -12.21 -28.90
CA ILE A 77 10.65 -11.22 -27.92
C ILE A 77 9.87 -9.92 -27.97
N LYS A 78 9.38 -9.52 -29.14
CA LYS A 78 8.56 -8.31 -29.29
C LYS A 78 7.21 -8.47 -28.60
N ALA A 79 6.53 -9.60 -28.84
CA ALA A 79 5.24 -9.90 -28.21
C ALA A 79 5.38 -10.00 -26.69
N HIS A 80 6.42 -10.64 -26.18
CA HIS A 80 6.70 -10.75 -24.76
C HIS A 80 7.01 -9.38 -24.13
N THR A 81 7.83 -8.58 -24.78
CA THR A 81 8.19 -7.23 -24.30
C THR A 81 6.97 -6.33 -24.25
N ASP A 82 6.16 -6.29 -25.30
CA ASP A 82 4.93 -5.49 -25.35
C ASP A 82 3.97 -5.88 -24.22
N HIS A 83 3.77 -7.18 -24.02
CA HIS A 83 2.92 -7.69 -22.94
C HIS A 83 3.42 -7.25 -21.56
N VAL A 84 4.71 -7.45 -21.26
CA VAL A 84 5.29 -7.11 -19.98
C VAL A 84 5.20 -5.61 -19.70
N LEU A 85 5.46 -4.77 -20.69
CA LEU A 85 5.36 -3.31 -20.53
C LEU A 85 3.92 -2.87 -20.25
N LYS A 86 2.94 -3.46 -20.92
CA LYS A 86 1.52 -3.21 -20.66
C LYS A 86 1.10 -3.64 -19.25
N GLU A 87 1.59 -4.78 -18.77
CA GLU A 87 1.30 -5.24 -17.42
C GLU A 87 1.96 -4.36 -16.34
N LEU A 88 3.17 -3.86 -16.60
CA LEU A 88 3.82 -2.87 -15.72
C LEU A 88 3.02 -1.55 -15.68
N GLU A 89 2.59 -1.06 -16.83
CA GLU A 89 1.77 0.16 -16.90
C GLU A 89 0.47 0.03 -16.11
N LYS A 90 -0.25 -1.08 -16.29
CA LYS A 90 -1.47 -1.36 -15.52
C LYS A 90 -1.24 -1.34 -14.01
N GLU A 91 -0.15 -1.95 -13.59
CA GLU A 91 0.17 -2.03 -12.16
C GLU A 91 0.58 -0.65 -11.59
N LEU A 92 1.33 0.14 -12.35
CA LEU A 92 1.67 1.51 -11.99
C LEU A 92 0.43 2.39 -11.84
N ILE A 93 -0.51 2.29 -12.77
CA ILE A 93 -1.78 3.02 -12.72
C ILE A 93 -2.59 2.64 -11.46
N LYS A 94 -2.69 1.35 -11.14
CA LYS A 94 -3.35 0.87 -9.92
C LYS A 94 -2.73 1.47 -8.65
N ALA A 95 -1.42 1.63 -8.65
CA ALA A 95 -0.69 2.23 -7.53
C ALA A 95 -0.71 3.78 -7.54
N GLY A 96 -1.42 4.40 -8.47
CA GLY A 96 -1.52 5.86 -8.60
C GLY A 96 -0.28 6.52 -9.22
N SER A 97 0.49 5.79 -10.02
CA SER A 97 1.68 6.27 -10.72
C SER A 97 1.50 6.20 -12.25
N SER A 98 2.58 6.34 -13.01
CA SER A 98 2.59 6.24 -14.48
C SER A 98 3.96 5.82 -14.98
N MET A 99 4.03 5.41 -16.26
CA MET A 99 5.29 5.02 -16.90
C MET A 99 6.33 6.15 -16.92
N GLU A 100 5.91 7.41 -17.05
CA GLU A 100 6.81 8.56 -17.07
C GLU A 100 7.49 8.82 -15.73
N LYS A 101 6.96 8.28 -14.64
CA LYS A 101 7.51 8.43 -13.28
C LYS A 101 8.45 7.30 -12.89
N VAL A 102 8.74 6.36 -13.79
CA VAL A 102 9.63 5.24 -13.51
C VAL A 102 11.06 5.74 -13.38
N LEU A 103 11.70 5.39 -12.27
CA LEU A 103 13.08 5.77 -11.98
C LEU A 103 14.07 4.66 -12.33
N LYS A 104 13.66 3.40 -12.20
CA LYS A 104 14.52 2.24 -12.41
C LYS A 104 13.69 1.03 -12.83
N VAL A 105 14.21 0.30 -13.79
CA VAL A 105 13.70 -1.02 -14.22
C VAL A 105 14.84 -2.01 -14.28
N ASN A 106 14.62 -3.22 -13.79
CA ASN A 106 15.51 -4.35 -14.00
C ASN A 106 14.90 -5.25 -15.08
N VAL A 107 15.66 -5.61 -16.07
CA VAL A 107 15.23 -6.48 -17.18
C VAL A 107 16.06 -7.75 -17.15
N TYR A 108 15.40 -8.89 -17.17
CA TYR A 108 16.01 -10.21 -17.24
C TYR A 108 15.51 -10.91 -18.51
N LEU A 109 16.45 -11.34 -19.35
CA LEU A 109 16.17 -11.99 -20.62
C LEU A 109 16.46 -13.50 -20.55
#